data_dda6fb4cafed412d862a2c96e0631b55
#
_entry.id   dda6fb4cafed412d862a2c96e0631b55
#
_cell.length_a   1.000
_cell.length_b   1.000
_cell.length_c   1.000
_cell.angle_alpha   90.00
_cell.angle_beta   90.00
_cell.angle_gamma   90.00
#
_symmetry.space_group_name_H-M   'P 1'
#
loop_
_entity.id
_entity.type
_entity.pdbx_description
1 polymer ?
#
loop_
_entity_poly.entity_id
_entity_poly.type
_entity_poly.pdbx_seq_one_letter_code
_entity_poly.pdbx_strand_id
1 'polypeptide(L)'
;MVVDILLESLVSYVLPKEIVEYFEIVSIVEEPEVLHIHLDERNIVPEAYLDKDLSPNGFYASSQIKDFPLRDMKVLLEVRRRRWVDGEGKSYSRPWDLTAEGTRYSKEFASFLKEAFGYLPHTSPIT
;
A
#
# COMPACT_ATOMS: atom_id res chain seq x y z
N MET A 1 -1.25 -9.85 -17.96
CA MET A 1 -2.62 -9.84 -17.62
C MET A 1 -3.20 -8.46 -17.68
N VAL A 2 -4.38 -8.33 -18.19
CA VAL A 2 -4.99 -7.03 -18.37
C VAL A 2 -6.01 -6.81 -17.29
N VAL A 3 -5.98 -5.66 -16.63
CA VAL A 3 -6.95 -5.34 -15.61
C VAL A 3 -8.21 -4.83 -16.30
N ASP A 4 -9.35 -5.40 -15.91
CA ASP A 4 -10.62 -4.96 -16.44
C ASP A 4 -10.91 -3.57 -15.88
N ILE A 5 -11.07 -2.59 -16.74
CA ILE A 5 -11.25 -1.22 -16.34
C ILE A 5 -12.52 -1.03 -15.50
N LEU A 6 -13.59 -1.71 -15.86
CA LEU A 6 -14.81 -1.62 -15.08
C LEU A 6 -14.64 -2.22 -13.70
N LEU A 7 -13.98 -3.37 -13.62
CA LEU A 7 -13.76 -4.02 -12.35
C LEU A 7 -12.85 -3.17 -11.47
N GLU A 8 -11.82 -2.60 -12.07
CA GLU A 8 -10.92 -1.72 -11.33
C GLU A 8 -11.68 -0.53 -10.78
N SER A 9 -12.54 0.08 -11.58
CA SER A 9 -13.32 1.22 -11.13
C SER A 9 -14.23 0.86 -9.98
N LEU A 10 -14.90 -0.28 -10.06
CA LEU A 10 -15.80 -0.70 -9.01
C LEU A 10 -15.03 -0.97 -7.71
N VAL A 11 -13.90 -1.63 -7.82
CA VAL A 11 -13.08 -1.94 -6.65
C VAL A 11 -12.58 -0.66 -6.01
N SER A 12 -12.16 0.32 -6.82
CA SER A 12 -11.67 1.56 -6.24
C SER A 12 -12.75 2.32 -5.50
N TYR A 13 -14.01 2.12 -5.84
CA TYR A 13 -15.07 2.78 -5.10
C TYR A 13 -15.30 2.16 -3.72
N VAL A 14 -15.04 0.86 -3.56
CA VAL A 14 -15.35 0.19 -2.31
C VAL A 14 -14.13 0.06 -1.40
N LEU A 15 -12.93 0.26 -1.91
CA LEU A 15 -11.77 0.28 -1.03
C LEU A 15 -11.72 1.59 -0.27
N PRO A 16 -11.17 1.61 0.93
CA PRO A 16 -10.94 2.88 1.62
C PRO A 16 -10.21 3.84 0.70
N LYS A 17 -10.64 5.07 0.67
CA LYS A 17 -10.12 6.03 -0.31
C LYS A 17 -8.62 6.23 -0.19
N GLU A 18 -8.07 6.12 1.01
CA GLU A 18 -6.64 6.30 1.19
C GLU A 18 -5.85 5.19 0.51
N ILE A 19 -6.44 3.98 0.40
CA ILE A 19 -5.74 2.91 -0.30
C ILE A 19 -5.56 3.31 -1.75
N VAL A 20 -6.61 3.83 -2.39
CA VAL A 20 -6.52 4.21 -3.78
C VAL A 20 -5.68 5.45 -3.97
N GLU A 21 -5.60 6.28 -2.94
CA GLU A 21 -4.80 7.48 -2.99
C GLU A 21 -3.31 7.18 -2.99
N TYR A 22 -2.88 6.22 -2.17
CA TYR A 22 -1.46 5.93 -2.00
C TYR A 22 -1.00 4.67 -2.73
N PHE A 23 -1.92 3.85 -3.20
CA PHE A 23 -1.58 2.59 -3.84
C PHE A 23 -2.27 2.47 -5.19
N GLU A 24 -1.62 1.80 -6.10
CA GLU A 24 -2.16 1.59 -7.43
C GLU A 24 -2.64 0.15 -7.52
N ILE A 25 -3.82 -0.06 -8.10
CA ILE A 25 -4.30 -1.42 -8.34
C ILE A 25 -3.58 -1.94 -9.57
N VAL A 26 -2.70 -2.90 -9.36
CA VAL A 26 -1.89 -3.42 -10.45
C VAL A 26 -2.60 -4.55 -11.17
N SER A 27 -3.30 -5.39 -10.46
CA SER A 27 -4.06 -6.46 -11.08
C SER A 27 -5.16 -6.94 -10.15
N ILE A 28 -6.21 -7.48 -10.73
CA ILE A 28 -7.31 -8.07 -10.00
C ILE A 28 -7.57 -9.43 -10.63
N VAL A 29 -7.49 -10.49 -9.82
CA VAL A 29 -7.72 -11.83 -10.29
C VAL A 29 -8.95 -12.38 -9.61
N GLU A 30 -9.96 -12.76 -10.38
CA GLU A 30 -11.16 -13.35 -9.84
C GLU A 30 -11.00 -14.85 -9.79
N GLU A 31 -11.13 -15.42 -8.64
CA GLU A 31 -11.13 -16.86 -8.47
C GLU A 31 -12.46 -17.26 -7.86
N PRO A 32 -12.80 -18.55 -7.88
CA PRO A 32 -14.16 -18.95 -7.54
C PRO A 32 -14.72 -18.38 -6.25
N GLU A 33 -13.91 -18.19 -5.24
CA GLU A 33 -14.43 -17.68 -3.99
C GLU A 33 -13.63 -16.55 -3.42
N VAL A 34 -12.69 -16.04 -4.17
CA VAL A 34 -11.78 -15.02 -3.65
C VAL A 34 -11.44 -14.02 -4.73
N LEU A 35 -11.45 -12.76 -4.38
CA LEU A 35 -10.97 -11.72 -5.25
C LEU A 35 -9.55 -11.37 -4.80
N HIS A 36 -8.60 -11.55 -5.68
CA HIS A 36 -7.19 -11.31 -5.35
C HIS A 36 -6.76 -9.98 -5.98
N ILE A 37 -6.46 -9.00 -5.17
CA ILE A 37 -6.12 -7.67 -5.63
C ILE A 37 -4.66 -7.38 -5.29
N HIS A 38 -3.90 -6.99 -6.30
CA HIS A 38 -2.50 -6.62 -6.11
C HIS A 38 -2.38 -5.10 -6.09
N LEU A 39 -1.75 -4.59 -5.05
CA LEU A 39 -1.59 -3.16 -4.85
C LEU A 39 -0.11 -2.82 -4.73
N ASP A 40 0.33 -1.82 -5.48
CA ASP A 40 1.69 -1.31 -5.36
C ASP A 40 1.64 0.12 -4.87
N GLU A 41 2.47 0.46 -3.91
CA GLU A 41 2.55 1.83 -3.43
C GLU A 41 2.95 2.74 -4.58
N ARG A 42 2.29 3.89 -4.70
CA ARG A 42 2.53 4.79 -5.81
C ARG A 42 3.88 5.48 -5.68
N ASN A 43 4.41 5.92 -6.81
CA ASN A 43 5.66 6.64 -6.82
C ASN A 43 5.40 8.11 -6.50
N ILE A 44 5.06 8.37 -5.24
CA ILE A 44 4.85 9.71 -4.76
C ILE A 44 5.83 9.90 -3.62
N VAL A 45 6.89 10.64 -3.87
CA VAL A 45 7.93 10.82 -2.87
C VAL A 45 7.35 11.51 -1.64
N PRO A 46 7.56 10.96 -0.45
CA PRO A 46 7.01 11.57 0.76
C PRO A 46 7.52 12.98 0.94
N GLU A 47 6.64 13.83 1.46
CA GLU A 47 6.96 15.22 1.66
C GLU A 47 8.23 15.41 2.48
N ALA A 48 8.44 14.53 3.45
CA ALA A 48 9.62 14.62 4.31
C ALA A 48 10.93 14.42 3.56
N TYR A 49 10.87 13.83 2.36
CA TYR A 49 12.07 13.50 1.59
C TYR A 49 12.21 14.30 0.30
N LEU A 50 11.45 15.36 0.13
CA LEU A 50 11.50 16.09 -1.12
C LEU A 50 12.86 16.72 -1.38
N ASP A 51 13.63 16.93 -0.34
CA ASP A 51 14.97 17.50 -0.50
C ASP A 51 16.04 16.45 -0.77
N LYS A 52 15.66 15.17 -0.88
CA LYS A 52 16.65 14.11 -1.02
C LYS A 52 16.88 13.65 -2.43
N ASP A 53 16.13 14.19 -3.38
CA ASP A 53 16.30 13.83 -4.79
C ASP A 53 16.22 12.32 -4.99
N LEU A 54 15.11 11.73 -4.55
CA LEU A 54 14.95 10.29 -4.57
C LEU A 54 14.48 9.79 -5.92
N SER A 55 14.92 8.59 -6.29
CA SER A 55 14.44 7.89 -7.47
C SER A 55 13.84 6.57 -7.06
N PRO A 56 12.81 6.09 -7.76
CA PRO A 56 12.22 4.82 -7.41
C PRO A 56 13.21 3.69 -7.68
N ASN A 57 13.24 2.71 -6.80
CA ASN A 57 14.15 1.58 -6.93
C ASN A 57 13.47 0.31 -6.48
N GLY A 58 12.40 -0.06 -7.18
CA GLY A 58 11.70 -1.32 -6.93
C GLY A 58 10.82 -1.28 -5.70
N PHE A 59 10.60 -2.45 -5.17
CA PHE A 59 9.69 -2.65 -4.06
C PHE A 59 10.30 -3.61 -3.06
N TYR A 60 9.81 -3.53 -1.83
CA TYR A 60 10.14 -4.57 -0.86
C TYR A 60 9.26 -5.80 -1.16
N ALA A 61 9.53 -6.91 -0.49
CA ALA A 61 8.75 -8.12 -0.68
C ALA A 61 7.28 -7.84 -0.35
N SER A 62 6.37 -8.51 -1.06
CA SER A 62 4.96 -8.25 -0.86
C SER A 62 4.47 -8.81 0.47
N SER A 63 3.41 -8.22 0.97
CA SER A 63 2.70 -8.69 2.15
C SER A 63 1.29 -9.03 1.75
N GLN A 64 0.67 -9.97 2.46
CA GLN A 64 -0.70 -10.37 2.15
C GLN A 64 -1.63 -10.01 3.29
N ILE A 65 -2.80 -9.50 2.96
CA ILE A 65 -3.86 -9.29 3.91
C ILE A 65 -5.00 -10.21 3.49
N LYS A 66 -5.29 -11.20 4.33
CA LYS A 66 -6.34 -12.15 4.05
C LYS A 66 -7.65 -11.66 4.64
N ASP A 67 -8.74 -12.02 3.99
CA ASP A 67 -10.07 -11.69 4.48
C ASP A 67 -10.29 -10.21 4.70
N PHE A 68 -9.72 -9.40 3.82
CA PHE A 68 -9.95 -7.96 3.90
C PHE A 68 -11.45 -7.72 3.72
N PRO A 69 -12.07 -6.94 4.59
CA PRO A 69 -13.52 -6.77 4.52
C PRO A 69 -13.94 -5.92 3.34
N LEU A 70 -14.62 -6.52 2.39
CA LEU A 70 -15.10 -5.82 1.24
C LEU A 70 -16.49 -6.37 0.92
N ARG A 71 -17.49 -5.88 1.59
CA ARG A 71 -18.86 -6.34 1.48
C ARG A 71 -18.91 -7.81 1.85
N ASP A 72 -19.54 -8.62 1.04
CA ASP A 72 -19.68 -10.03 1.33
C ASP A 72 -18.66 -10.89 0.61
N MET A 73 -17.61 -10.28 0.11
CA MET A 73 -16.64 -11.01 -0.68
C MET A 73 -15.42 -11.35 0.15
N LYS A 74 -14.82 -12.47 -0.16
CA LYS A 74 -13.52 -12.80 0.41
C LYS A 74 -12.49 -12.13 -0.47
N VAL A 75 -11.66 -11.31 0.12
CA VAL A 75 -10.68 -10.56 -0.64
C VAL A 75 -9.30 -10.78 -0.05
N LEU A 76 -8.36 -11.08 -0.93
CA LEU A 76 -6.97 -11.20 -0.56
C LEU A 76 -6.24 -10.04 -1.20
N LEU A 77 -5.61 -9.21 -0.39
CA LEU A 77 -4.81 -8.11 -0.92
C LEU A 77 -3.35 -8.51 -0.88
N GLU A 78 -2.66 -8.27 -1.97
CA GLU A 78 -1.22 -8.45 -2.01
C GLU A 78 -0.61 -7.09 -2.21
N VAL A 79 0.19 -6.62 -1.25
CA VAL A 79 0.61 -5.24 -1.17
C VAL A 79 2.12 -5.15 -1.22
N ARG A 80 2.64 -4.29 -2.09
CA ARG A 80 4.07 -4.06 -2.13
C ARG A 80 4.38 -2.63 -1.73
N ARG A 81 5.40 -2.49 -0.89
CA ARG A 81 5.86 -1.21 -0.40
C ARG A 81 6.96 -0.71 -1.31
N ARG A 82 6.89 0.53 -1.74
CA ARG A 82 7.86 1.08 -2.68
C ARG A 82 9.15 1.48 -1.96
N ARG A 83 10.25 1.31 -2.65
CA ARG A 83 11.56 1.72 -2.18
C ARG A 83 12.09 2.80 -3.10
N TRP A 84 12.73 3.81 -2.50
CA TRP A 84 13.42 4.84 -3.26
C TRP A 84 14.88 4.82 -2.86
N VAL A 85 15.75 5.43 -3.68
CA VAL A 85 17.15 5.59 -3.33
C VAL A 85 17.59 7.01 -3.63
N ASP A 86 18.55 7.49 -2.86
CA ASP A 86 19.11 8.81 -3.13
C ASP A 86 20.35 8.66 -4.03
N GLY A 87 21.06 9.74 -4.28
CA GLY A 87 22.19 9.72 -5.17
C GLY A 87 23.36 8.90 -4.68
N GLU A 88 23.35 8.51 -3.41
CA GLU A 88 24.43 7.73 -2.84
C GLU A 88 24.00 6.28 -2.61
N GLY A 89 22.84 5.90 -3.08
CA GLY A 89 22.39 4.52 -2.96
C GLY A 89 21.70 4.19 -1.67
N LYS A 90 21.44 5.16 -0.81
CA LYS A 90 20.74 4.91 0.44
C LYS A 90 19.25 4.72 0.15
N SER A 91 18.65 3.71 0.78
CA SER A 91 17.24 3.38 0.54
C SER A 91 16.32 4.09 1.51
N TYR A 92 15.14 4.43 1.00
CA TYR A 92 14.12 5.12 1.79
C TYR A 92 12.76 4.50 1.49
N SER A 93 11.87 4.51 2.46
CA SER A 93 10.47 4.14 2.26
C SER A 93 9.62 5.15 2.99
N ARG A 94 8.33 5.21 2.61
CA ARG A 94 7.44 6.18 3.23
C ARG A 94 7.27 5.88 4.71
N PRO A 95 7.43 6.88 5.57
CA PRO A 95 7.26 6.68 7.00
C PRO A 95 5.78 6.77 7.36
N TRP A 96 5.12 5.63 7.41
CA TRP A 96 3.70 5.59 7.78
C TRP A 96 3.62 5.69 9.31
N ASP A 97 3.24 6.86 9.80
CA ASP A 97 3.21 7.10 11.23
C ASP A 97 1.83 6.80 11.77
N LEU A 98 1.69 5.70 12.48
CA LEU A 98 0.42 5.30 13.05
C LEU A 98 0.36 5.49 14.56
N THR A 99 1.41 6.06 15.14
CA THR A 99 1.43 6.17 16.59
C THR A 99 0.90 7.48 17.10
N ALA A 100 0.80 8.47 16.25
CA ALA A 100 0.39 9.76 16.71
C ALA A 100 -1.06 9.76 17.09
N GLU A 101 -1.35 10.40 18.19
CA GLU A 101 -2.69 10.55 18.58
C GLU A 101 -3.36 11.43 17.58
N GLY A 102 -4.58 11.16 17.19
CA GLY A 102 -5.25 12.00 16.23
C GLY A 102 -4.71 11.85 14.84
N THR A 103 -4.22 10.66 14.50
CA THR A 103 -3.73 10.46 13.15
C THR A 103 -4.80 10.83 12.14
N ARG A 104 -4.41 11.35 11.00
CA ARG A 104 -5.34 11.75 9.97
C ARG A 104 -5.83 10.56 9.14
N TYR A 105 -5.33 9.38 9.38
CA TYR A 105 -5.78 8.23 8.61
C TYR A 105 -7.07 7.68 9.18
N SER A 106 -7.94 7.17 8.31
CA SER A 106 -9.14 6.50 8.76
C SER A 106 -8.76 5.23 9.50
N LYS A 107 -9.67 4.71 10.30
CA LYS A 107 -9.42 3.48 11.02
C LYS A 107 -9.16 2.34 10.06
N GLU A 108 -9.91 2.28 8.98
CA GLU A 108 -9.75 1.23 8.00
C GLU A 108 -8.38 1.27 7.36
N PHE A 109 -7.89 2.46 7.04
CA PHE A 109 -6.59 2.58 6.42
C PHE A 109 -5.48 2.29 7.42
N ALA A 110 -5.64 2.72 8.66
CA ALA A 110 -4.64 2.40 9.69
C ALA A 110 -4.55 0.90 9.91
N SER A 111 -5.69 0.23 9.92
CA SER A 111 -5.72 -1.21 10.06
C SER A 111 -5.05 -1.90 8.87
N PHE A 112 -5.31 -1.39 7.68
CA PHE A 112 -4.68 -1.89 6.46
C PHE A 112 -3.16 -1.78 6.54
N LEU A 113 -2.66 -0.61 6.97
CA LEU A 113 -1.22 -0.40 7.06
C LEU A 113 -0.59 -1.33 8.09
N LYS A 114 -1.25 -1.53 9.20
CA LYS A 114 -0.73 -2.44 10.21
C LYS A 114 -0.65 -3.86 9.71
N GLU A 115 -1.67 -4.30 9.00
CA GLU A 115 -1.65 -5.66 8.48
C GLU A 115 -0.67 -5.83 7.34
N ALA A 116 -0.60 -4.84 6.45
CA ALA A 116 0.27 -4.95 5.30
C ALA A 116 1.75 -4.89 5.70
N PHE A 117 2.09 -4.02 6.62
CA PHE A 117 3.49 -3.77 6.92
C PHE A 117 3.87 -4.18 8.34
N GLY A 118 2.97 -4.84 9.03
CA GLY A 118 3.22 -5.26 10.40
C GLY A 118 3.34 -4.06 11.29
N TYR A 119 4.10 -4.23 12.35
CA TYR A 119 4.30 -3.14 13.25
C TYR A 119 5.19 -2.13 12.57
N LEU A 120 4.74 -0.90 12.48
CA LEU A 120 5.51 0.13 11.86
C LEU A 120 6.08 1.01 12.92
N PRO A 121 7.19 0.70 13.46
CA PRO A 121 7.76 1.49 14.47
C PRO A 121 8.24 2.69 13.82
N HIS A 122 7.96 3.72 14.42
CA HIS A 122 8.46 4.87 13.88
C HIS A 122 9.90 4.74 13.70
N THR A 123 10.47 3.72 14.18
CA THR A 123 11.78 3.57 13.99
C THR A 123 12.10 2.94 12.95
N SER A 124 12.35 2.92 12.33
CA SER A 124 12.80 2.33 11.32
C SER A 124 13.53 1.37 11.49
N PRO A 125 13.80 0.92 10.83
CA PRO A 125 14.38 -0.12 10.76
C PRO A 125 15.60 -0.08 10.85
N ILE A 126 15.96 -0.61 11.00
CA ILE A 126 16.98 -0.71 10.98
C ILE A 126 17.56 -1.00 10.28
N THR A 127 17.86 -1.03 10.03
CA THR A 127 18.49 -1.20 9.23
C THR A 127 18.92 -1.65 8.97
#